data_7c54efd961d3ce8e131f4734c464c2e5
#
_entry.id   7c54efd961d3ce8e131f4734c464c2e5
#
_cell.length_a   1.000
_cell.length_b   1.000
_cell.length_c   1.000
_cell.angle_alpha   90.00
_cell.angle_beta   90.00
_cell.angle_gamma   90.00
#
_symmetry.space_group_name_H-M   'P 1'
#
loop_
_entity.id
_entity.type
_entity.pdbx_description
1 polymer ?
#
loop_
_entity_poly.entity_id
_entity_poly.type
_entity_poly.pdbx_seq_one_letter_code
_entity_poly.pdbx_strand_id
1 'polypeptide(L)'
;MADDKTKVEERTNDIKEAPKTEAKKEFVKRDFHKKEFVKRDFHRPAFVENKEEEKTIIVKKKSQFAKHKLFNRWSFDEVIVTDPSLVKYVNLEPMIVPHSFGRKSRGRFAKQNINVVERLANKMMRSGQGKRKLSGKYIRGRLGCGKKIQTMQIVEDAFEIVETKTKKNPIQVFIDALSNATPHEDVTRVKRGGVAYSVAVDVSPMKGLDESLKNIALAGFGNSFNKKTTAAEALAEEIITAAANDAKSMAVKRKDEVERIAKSSR
;
A
#
# COMPACT_ATOMS: atom_id res chain seq x y z
N MET A 1 -54.31 28.94 17.06
CA MET A 1 -53.32 28.78 15.98
C MET A 1 -53.06 30.11 15.31
N ALA A 2 -52.62 31.12 16.05
CA ALA A 2 -52.32 32.45 15.53
C ALA A 2 -51.35 33.22 16.44
N ASP A 3 -50.33 32.59 17.07
CA ASP A 3 -49.43 33.29 18.02
C ASP A 3 -47.94 32.90 17.86
N ASP A 4 -47.53 32.35 16.71
CA ASP A 4 -46.13 31.93 16.54
C ASP A 4 -45.38 32.64 15.37
N LYS A 5 -45.94 33.73 14.83
CA LYS A 5 -45.30 34.45 13.72
C LYS A 5 -44.62 35.79 14.11
N THR A 6 -44.72 36.23 15.35
CA THR A 6 -44.22 37.55 15.79
C THR A 6 -42.87 37.52 16.52
N LYS A 7 -42.23 36.36 16.65
CA LYS A 7 -40.93 36.24 17.37
C LYS A 7 -39.68 36.08 16.48
N VAL A 8 -39.83 36.12 15.17
CA VAL A 8 -38.70 35.93 14.23
C VAL A 8 -38.19 37.25 13.64
N GLU A 9 -38.95 38.34 13.75
CA GLU A 9 -38.57 39.63 13.13
C GLU A 9 -37.77 40.64 14.03
N GLU A 10 -37.52 40.32 15.30
CA GLU A 10 -36.78 41.23 16.21
C GLU A 10 -35.29 40.92 16.39
N ARG A 11 -34.68 40.00 15.61
CA ARG A 11 -33.24 39.65 15.76
C ARG A 11 -32.33 40.12 14.63
N THR A 12 -32.73 41.04 13.77
CA THR A 12 -31.92 41.45 12.62
C THR A 12 -31.41 42.88 12.65
N ASN A 13 -31.56 43.65 13.75
CA ASN A 13 -31.21 45.07 13.76
C ASN A 13 -30.18 45.51 14.82
N ASP A 14 -29.13 44.69 15.08
CA ASP A 14 -28.00 45.17 15.90
C ASP A 14 -26.65 44.73 15.29
N ILE A 15 -26.37 45.19 14.07
CA ILE A 15 -24.99 45.23 13.56
C ILE A 15 -24.58 46.72 13.57
N LYS A 16 -24.01 47.14 14.69
CA LYS A 16 -23.36 48.45 14.83
C LYS A 16 -22.09 48.48 14.00
N GLU A 17 -22.01 49.49 13.15
CA GLU A 17 -20.85 49.89 12.37
C GLU A 17 -19.61 50.04 13.24
N ALA A 18 -18.53 49.33 12.89
CA ALA A 18 -17.19 49.54 13.44
C ALA A 18 -16.47 50.64 12.63
N PRO A 19 -15.72 51.55 13.26
CA PRO A 19 -15.10 52.69 12.58
C PRO A 19 -13.92 52.23 11.68
N LYS A 20 -13.89 52.73 10.46
CA LYS A 20 -12.79 52.60 9.52
C LYS A 20 -11.57 53.38 10.01
N THR A 21 -10.60 52.74 10.59
CA THR A 21 -9.26 53.31 10.78
C THR A 21 -8.40 53.00 9.57
N GLU A 22 -8.13 54.00 8.77
CA GLU A 22 -7.15 53.98 7.68
C GLU A 22 -5.74 53.91 8.27
N ALA A 23 -5.16 52.68 8.35
CA ALA A 23 -3.75 52.53 8.60
C ALA A 23 -2.99 52.53 7.27
N LYS A 24 -2.38 53.66 6.92
CA LYS A 24 -1.39 53.77 5.86
C LYS A 24 -0.21 52.84 6.19
N LYS A 25 -0.10 51.70 5.50
CA LYS A 25 1.10 50.87 5.56
C LYS A 25 2.17 51.48 4.67
N GLU A 26 3.15 52.10 5.31
CA GLU A 26 4.41 52.48 4.66
C GLU A 26 5.13 51.23 4.17
N PHE A 27 5.33 51.15 2.86
CA PHE A 27 6.05 50.08 2.19
C PHE A 27 7.56 50.33 2.41
N VAL A 28 8.17 49.71 3.42
CA VAL A 28 9.61 49.71 3.61
C VAL A 28 10.20 48.86 2.50
N LYS A 29 10.86 49.52 1.53
CA LYS A 29 11.68 48.86 0.51
C LYS A 29 12.87 48.16 1.19
N ARG A 30 12.81 46.83 1.30
CA ARG A 30 13.98 46.04 1.70
C ARG A 30 14.90 45.90 0.51
N ASP A 31 16.07 46.50 0.60
CA ASP A 31 17.16 46.34 -0.37
C ASP A 31 17.58 44.87 -0.37
N PHE A 32 17.28 44.17 -1.47
CA PHE A 32 17.79 42.83 -1.74
C PHE A 32 19.28 42.96 -2.15
N HIS A 33 20.16 42.75 -1.20
CA HIS A 33 21.57 42.52 -1.53
C HIS A 33 21.65 41.32 -2.47
N LYS A 34 22.10 41.59 -3.72
CA LYS A 34 22.50 40.57 -4.70
C LYS A 34 23.66 39.78 -4.11
N LYS A 35 23.37 38.62 -3.51
CA LYS A 35 24.42 37.65 -3.22
C LYS A 35 24.89 37.08 -4.56
N GLU A 36 26.15 37.31 -4.88
CA GLU A 36 26.85 36.71 -6.02
C GLU A 36 26.72 35.17 -5.92
N PHE A 37 26.11 34.59 -6.94
CA PHE A 37 26.03 33.14 -7.09
C PHE A 37 27.39 32.62 -7.47
N VAL A 38 28.15 32.10 -6.51
CA VAL A 38 29.38 31.35 -6.78
C VAL A 38 28.97 30.08 -7.52
N LYS A 39 29.24 29.99 -8.81
CA LYS A 39 29.08 28.76 -9.60
C LYS A 39 29.97 27.68 -8.99
N ARG A 40 29.36 26.77 -8.23
CA ARG A 40 30.03 25.53 -7.84
C ARG A 40 30.01 24.60 -9.05
N ASP A 41 31.16 24.35 -9.62
CA ASP A 41 31.35 23.36 -10.66
C ASP A 41 31.02 21.96 -10.06
N PHE A 42 29.83 21.47 -10.34
CA PHE A 42 29.47 20.11 -10.04
C PHE A 42 30.20 19.20 -11.05
N HIS A 43 31.37 18.73 -10.66
CA HIS A 43 32.02 17.60 -11.32
C HIS A 43 31.06 16.41 -11.16
N ARG A 44 30.34 16.08 -12.22
CA ARG A 44 29.63 14.78 -12.32
C ARG A 44 30.72 13.72 -12.47
N PRO A 45 30.82 12.75 -11.53
CA PRO A 45 31.71 11.63 -11.78
C PRO A 45 31.20 10.92 -13.03
N ALA A 46 32.11 10.59 -13.94
CA ALA A 46 31.82 9.84 -15.15
C ALA A 46 31.13 8.53 -14.76
N PHE A 47 29.97 8.30 -15.38
CA PHE A 47 29.21 7.05 -15.21
C PHE A 47 30.02 5.94 -15.89
N VAL A 48 30.76 5.20 -15.09
CA VAL A 48 31.41 3.96 -15.54
C VAL A 48 30.32 2.92 -15.64
N GLU A 49 29.94 2.57 -16.87
CA GLU A 49 29.11 1.40 -17.15
C GLU A 49 29.87 0.12 -16.76
N ASN A 50 29.75 -0.24 -15.50
CA ASN A 50 30.07 -1.60 -15.10
C ASN A 50 28.94 -2.51 -15.56
N LYS A 51 29.11 -3.14 -16.72
CA LYS A 51 28.40 -4.35 -17.11
C LYS A 51 28.91 -5.48 -16.21
N GLU A 52 28.45 -5.51 -14.99
CA GLU A 52 28.58 -6.67 -14.10
C GLU A 52 27.19 -7.18 -13.80
N GLU A 53 26.92 -8.39 -14.35
CA GLU A 53 26.03 -9.43 -13.88
C GLU A 53 24.89 -8.98 -12.98
N GLU A 54 23.66 -9.30 -13.37
CA GLU A 54 22.46 -9.24 -12.54
C GLU A 54 22.68 -10.07 -11.27
N LYS A 55 23.39 -9.50 -10.31
CA LYS A 55 23.56 -10.06 -8.98
C LYS A 55 22.21 -9.90 -8.28
N THR A 56 21.47 -11.00 -8.22
CA THR A 56 20.35 -11.17 -7.29
C THR A 56 20.72 -10.57 -5.93
N ILE A 57 20.13 -9.43 -5.60
CA ILE A 57 20.45 -8.71 -4.37
C ILE A 57 19.81 -9.47 -3.21
N ILE A 58 20.61 -10.37 -2.63
CA ILE A 58 20.25 -11.03 -1.37
C ILE A 58 20.25 -9.98 -0.28
N VAL A 59 19.08 -9.58 0.21
CA VAL A 59 18.95 -8.65 1.32
C VAL A 59 19.34 -9.36 2.61
N LYS A 60 20.64 -9.58 2.81
CA LYS A 60 21.20 -10.01 4.10
C LYS A 60 21.27 -8.83 5.06
N LYS A 61 20.15 -8.38 5.60
CA LYS A 61 20.17 -7.65 6.87
C LYS A 61 20.51 -8.67 7.96
N LYS A 62 21.78 -8.71 8.39
CA LYS A 62 22.19 -9.44 9.60
C LYS A 62 21.45 -8.83 10.80
N SER A 63 20.26 -9.35 11.11
CA SER A 63 19.56 -8.99 12.34
C SER A 63 20.13 -9.85 13.46
N GLN A 64 20.25 -9.29 14.65
CA GLN A 64 20.62 -10.03 15.87
C GLN A 64 19.62 -11.16 16.17
N PHE A 65 18.49 -11.21 15.48
CA PHE A 65 17.39 -12.15 15.62
C PHE A 65 17.31 -13.19 14.50
N ALA A 66 18.41 -13.45 13.77
CA ALA A 66 18.45 -14.41 12.65
C ALA A 66 17.96 -15.83 13.01
N LYS A 67 17.91 -16.18 14.30
CA LYS A 67 17.42 -17.48 14.77
C LYS A 67 15.90 -17.59 14.88
N HIS A 68 15.15 -16.48 14.76
CA HIS A 68 13.70 -16.52 14.91
C HIS A 68 13.03 -16.95 13.60
N LYS A 69 12.25 -18.01 13.69
CA LYS A 69 11.43 -18.51 12.58
C LYS A 69 10.02 -17.97 12.69
N LEU A 70 9.40 -17.65 11.58
CA LEU A 70 8.00 -17.27 11.50
C LEU A 70 7.12 -18.42 12.04
N PHE A 71 6.26 -18.14 13.01
CA PHE A 71 5.42 -19.12 13.71
C PHE A 71 6.21 -20.33 14.25
N ASN A 72 7.50 -20.15 14.57
CA ASN A 72 8.46 -21.20 14.97
C ASN A 72 8.73 -22.28 13.88
N ARG A 73 8.25 -22.10 12.65
CA ARG A 73 8.33 -23.10 11.56
C ARG A 73 9.24 -22.65 10.42
N TRP A 74 9.01 -21.47 9.83
CA TRP A 74 9.65 -21.04 8.60
C TRP A 74 10.77 -20.04 8.80
N SER A 75 11.91 -20.25 8.10
CA SER A 75 13.07 -19.35 8.14
C SER A 75 12.92 -18.23 7.10
N PHE A 76 13.48 -17.06 7.43
CA PHE A 76 13.58 -15.90 6.52
C PHE A 76 14.93 -15.85 5.79
N ASP A 77 15.91 -16.73 6.11
CA ASP A 77 17.30 -16.54 5.72
C ASP A 77 17.56 -16.76 4.23
N GLU A 78 16.75 -17.60 3.57
CA GLU A 78 16.91 -18.00 2.16
C GLU A 78 15.94 -17.28 1.22
N VAL A 79 15.25 -16.24 1.71
CA VAL A 79 14.23 -15.57 0.92
C VAL A 79 14.87 -14.50 0.03
N ILE A 80 14.64 -14.60 -1.27
CA ILE A 80 15.14 -13.71 -2.31
C ILE A 80 13.97 -12.87 -2.85
N VAL A 81 14.17 -11.57 -2.96
CA VAL A 81 13.20 -10.67 -3.61
C VAL A 81 13.65 -10.44 -5.04
N THR A 82 12.89 -10.96 -5.99
CA THR A 82 13.21 -10.92 -7.43
C THR A 82 13.12 -9.49 -7.99
N ASP A 83 12.13 -8.72 -7.55
CA ASP A 83 11.91 -7.36 -8.03
C ASP A 83 12.78 -6.35 -7.26
N PRO A 84 13.76 -5.69 -7.92
CA PRO A 84 14.65 -4.72 -7.28
C PRO A 84 13.91 -3.50 -6.75
N SER A 85 12.74 -3.14 -7.32
CA SER A 85 11.93 -2.02 -6.88
C SER A 85 11.34 -2.25 -5.48
N LEU A 86 11.03 -3.51 -5.14
CA LEU A 86 10.40 -3.90 -3.89
C LEU A 86 11.38 -4.15 -2.74
N VAL A 87 12.66 -4.38 -3.03
CA VAL A 87 13.69 -4.75 -2.03
C VAL A 87 13.70 -3.80 -0.81
N LYS A 88 13.55 -2.51 -1.05
CA LYS A 88 13.56 -1.49 0.03
C LYS A 88 12.27 -1.46 0.86
N TYR A 89 11.17 -1.97 0.30
CA TYR A 89 9.82 -1.83 0.87
C TYR A 89 9.27 -3.11 1.47
N VAL A 90 9.90 -4.25 1.16
CA VAL A 90 9.59 -5.56 1.74
C VAL A 90 10.46 -5.76 2.96
N ASN A 91 9.85 -5.70 4.14
CA ASN A 91 10.56 -5.99 5.38
C ASN A 91 10.40 -7.48 5.74
N LEU A 92 11.52 -8.18 5.76
CA LEU A 92 11.66 -9.59 6.12
C LEU A 92 12.40 -9.75 7.47
N GLU A 93 12.21 -8.81 8.39
CA GLU A 93 12.80 -8.92 9.73
C GLU A 93 12.32 -10.20 10.41
N PRO A 94 13.24 -11.08 10.86
CA PRO A 94 12.87 -12.33 11.51
C PRO A 94 12.08 -12.08 12.79
N MET A 95 10.91 -12.68 12.90
CA MET A 95 10.05 -12.59 14.08
C MET A 95 9.19 -13.85 14.19
N ILE A 96 8.92 -14.27 15.41
CA ILE A 96 8.08 -15.44 15.70
C ILE A 96 6.62 -15.12 15.38
N VAL A 97 6.10 -14.05 15.98
CA VAL A 97 4.73 -13.61 15.76
C VAL A 97 4.76 -12.30 14.96
N PRO A 98 4.11 -12.23 13.79
CA PRO A 98 4.12 -11.03 12.94
C PRO A 98 3.21 -9.94 13.51
N HIS A 99 3.64 -9.33 14.61
CA HIS A 99 2.90 -8.28 15.31
C HIS A 99 3.83 -7.16 15.80
N SER A 100 3.63 -5.95 15.29
CA SER A 100 4.43 -4.77 15.67
C SER A 100 3.83 -3.96 16.82
N PHE A 101 2.68 -4.35 17.37
CA PHE A 101 1.94 -3.62 18.42
C PHE A 101 1.73 -2.12 18.11
N GLY A 102 1.69 -1.77 16.83
CA GLY A 102 1.51 -0.39 16.37
C GLY A 102 2.74 0.52 16.54
N ARG A 103 3.83 0.05 17.11
CA ARG A 103 5.04 0.87 17.38
C ARG A 103 5.71 1.34 16.08
N LYS A 104 5.75 0.47 15.05
CA LYS A 104 6.40 0.74 13.77
C LYS A 104 5.50 1.46 12.75
N SER A 105 4.27 1.85 13.12
CA SER A 105 3.29 2.45 12.18
C SER A 105 3.24 3.97 12.20
N ARG A 106 3.97 4.64 13.09
CA ARG A 106 3.99 6.09 13.23
C ARG A 106 4.94 6.73 12.22
N GLY A 107 4.49 7.79 11.57
CA GLY A 107 5.27 8.58 10.63
C GLY A 107 5.04 8.23 9.15
N ARG A 108 5.53 9.13 8.30
CA ARG A 108 5.48 8.97 6.84
C ARG A 108 6.39 7.81 6.43
N PHE A 109 5.92 6.92 5.57
CA PHE A 109 6.63 5.72 5.11
C PHE A 109 6.90 4.64 6.19
N ALA A 110 6.39 4.80 7.41
CA ALA A 110 6.60 3.84 8.50
C ALA A 110 6.13 2.39 8.17
N LYS A 111 5.23 2.23 7.20
CA LYS A 111 4.76 0.92 6.74
C LYS A 111 5.88 0.01 6.21
N GLN A 112 6.95 0.57 5.64
CA GLN A 112 8.08 -0.22 5.15
C GLN A 112 8.82 -0.96 6.27
N ASN A 113 8.71 -0.50 7.51
CA ASN A 113 9.33 -1.14 8.68
C ASN A 113 8.47 -2.27 9.28
N ILE A 114 7.25 -2.47 8.76
CA ILE A 114 6.36 -3.54 9.20
C ILE A 114 6.65 -4.79 8.37
N ASN A 115 6.77 -5.94 9.04
CA ASN A 115 6.96 -7.22 8.35
C ASN A 115 5.84 -7.44 7.32
N VAL A 116 6.21 -7.98 6.15
CA VAL A 116 5.28 -8.17 5.04
C VAL A 116 4.11 -9.10 5.38
N VAL A 117 4.36 -10.13 6.19
CA VAL A 117 3.32 -11.06 6.66
C VAL A 117 2.33 -10.36 7.59
N GLU A 118 2.81 -9.47 8.48
CA GLU A 118 1.93 -8.64 9.29
C GLU A 118 1.07 -7.70 8.42
N ARG A 119 1.67 -7.16 7.35
CA ARG A 119 0.92 -6.31 6.39
C ARG A 119 -0.19 -7.09 5.70
N LEU A 120 0.06 -8.38 5.33
CA LEU A 120 -0.97 -9.27 4.79
C LEU A 120 -2.11 -9.47 5.79
N ALA A 121 -1.80 -9.87 7.04
CA ALA A 121 -2.80 -10.04 8.09
C ALA A 121 -3.63 -8.76 8.32
N ASN A 122 -2.98 -7.60 8.32
CA ASN A 122 -3.65 -6.30 8.44
C ASN A 122 -4.59 -6.00 7.25
N LYS A 123 -4.24 -6.44 6.04
CA LYS A 123 -5.13 -6.32 4.87
C LYS A 123 -6.29 -7.29 4.95
N MET A 124 -6.07 -8.50 5.43
CA MET A 124 -7.12 -9.50 5.62
C MET A 124 -8.15 -9.08 6.66
N MET A 125 -7.76 -8.46 7.76
CA MET A 125 -8.73 -7.90 8.72
C MET A 125 -9.71 -6.91 8.08
N ARG A 126 -9.29 -6.25 6.99
CA ARG A 126 -10.10 -5.27 6.24
C ARG A 126 -10.73 -5.85 4.99
N SER A 127 -10.45 -7.11 4.67
CA SER A 127 -11.07 -7.81 3.56
C SER A 127 -12.48 -8.20 4.00
N GLY A 128 -13.43 -7.57 3.48
CA GLY A 128 -14.84 -7.95 3.58
C GLY A 128 -15.44 -7.75 2.21
N GLN A 129 -16.40 -8.60 1.83
CA GLN A 129 -17.07 -8.40 0.56
C GLN A 129 -18.23 -7.43 0.75
N GLY A 130 -18.07 -6.23 0.24
CA GLY A 130 -19.18 -5.32 0.02
C GLY A 130 -19.69 -5.50 -1.41
N LYS A 131 -20.94 -5.88 -1.54
CA LYS A 131 -21.63 -5.92 -2.85
C LYS A 131 -21.92 -4.52 -3.40
N ARG A 132 -21.82 -3.47 -2.59
CA ARG A 132 -22.13 -2.09 -2.96
C ARG A 132 -20.87 -1.24 -3.05
N LYS A 133 -20.76 -0.51 -4.16
CA LYS A 133 -19.83 0.61 -4.26
C LYS A 133 -20.53 1.85 -3.73
N LEU A 134 -20.12 2.36 -2.59
CA LEU A 134 -20.51 3.68 -2.12
C LEU A 134 -19.40 4.65 -2.51
N SER A 135 -19.70 5.70 -3.27
CA SER A 135 -18.71 6.70 -3.69
C SER A 135 -17.45 6.07 -4.34
N GLY A 136 -17.63 5.03 -5.18
CA GLY A 136 -16.54 4.33 -5.86
C GLY A 136 -15.75 3.34 -4.99
N LYS A 137 -16.06 3.23 -3.70
CA LYS A 137 -15.40 2.29 -2.78
C LYS A 137 -16.31 1.12 -2.44
N TYR A 138 -15.74 -0.09 -2.38
CA TYR A 138 -16.46 -1.24 -1.86
C TYR A 138 -16.70 -1.09 -0.36
N ILE A 139 -17.94 -1.25 0.09
CA ILE A 139 -18.24 -1.37 1.52
C ILE A 139 -17.71 -2.73 1.97
N ARG A 140 -16.74 -2.72 2.86
CA ARG A 140 -16.18 -3.94 3.44
C ARG A 140 -17.01 -4.38 4.63
N GLY A 141 -17.19 -5.69 4.76
CA GLY A 141 -17.80 -6.26 5.94
C GLY A 141 -17.02 -5.93 7.21
N ARG A 142 -17.72 -5.67 8.30
CA ARG A 142 -17.12 -5.30 9.58
C ARG A 142 -16.64 -6.50 10.41
N LEU A 143 -16.93 -7.73 9.99
CA LEU A 143 -16.75 -8.94 10.80
C LEU A 143 -15.29 -9.27 11.13
N GLY A 144 -14.35 -8.90 10.28
CA GLY A 144 -12.92 -9.13 10.49
C GLY A 144 -12.15 -7.98 11.16
N CYS A 145 -12.79 -6.81 11.37
CA CYS A 145 -12.10 -5.65 11.93
C CYS A 145 -11.67 -5.89 13.38
N GLY A 146 -10.37 -5.70 13.66
CA GLY A 146 -9.78 -5.88 14.99
C GLY A 146 -9.45 -7.32 15.37
N LYS A 147 -9.89 -8.34 14.63
CA LYS A 147 -9.62 -9.76 14.91
C LYS A 147 -8.26 -10.20 14.36
N LYS A 148 -7.17 -9.57 14.82
CA LYS A 148 -5.83 -9.80 14.28
C LYS A 148 -5.31 -11.20 14.58
N ILE A 149 -5.56 -11.74 15.76
CA ILE A 149 -5.12 -13.09 16.14
C ILE A 149 -5.75 -14.13 15.20
N GLN A 150 -7.05 -14.03 14.96
CA GLN A 150 -7.74 -14.92 14.03
C GLN A 150 -7.19 -14.82 12.59
N THR A 151 -6.88 -13.62 12.12
CA THR A 151 -6.28 -13.45 10.78
C THR A 151 -4.87 -13.98 10.71
N MET A 152 -4.09 -13.92 11.80
CA MET A 152 -2.76 -14.54 11.85
C MET A 152 -2.84 -16.04 11.78
N GLN A 153 -3.80 -16.69 12.48
CA GLN A 153 -4.05 -18.12 12.35
C GLN A 153 -4.40 -18.52 10.93
N ILE A 154 -5.30 -17.77 10.26
CA ILE A 154 -5.65 -18.04 8.85
C ILE A 154 -4.40 -17.95 7.95
N VAL A 155 -3.50 -17.00 8.20
CA VAL A 155 -2.26 -16.87 7.43
C VAL A 155 -1.29 -18.02 7.73
N GLU A 156 -1.21 -18.47 8.98
CA GLU A 156 -0.40 -19.62 9.39
C GLU A 156 -0.90 -20.89 8.70
N ASP A 157 -2.20 -21.19 8.80
CA ASP A 157 -2.83 -22.33 8.14
C ASP A 157 -2.66 -22.28 6.61
N ALA A 158 -2.78 -21.09 6.00
CA ALA A 158 -2.57 -20.92 4.58
C ALA A 158 -1.12 -21.23 4.17
N PHE A 159 -0.13 -20.80 4.94
CA PHE A 159 1.27 -21.08 4.68
C PHE A 159 1.59 -22.56 4.83
N GLU A 160 0.96 -23.26 5.77
CA GLU A 160 1.08 -24.72 5.92
C GLU A 160 0.55 -25.45 4.68
N ILE A 161 -0.60 -25.00 4.15
CA ILE A 161 -1.16 -25.55 2.91
C ILE A 161 -0.25 -25.26 1.71
N VAL A 162 0.34 -24.06 1.62
CA VAL A 162 1.30 -23.69 0.56
C VAL A 162 2.53 -24.60 0.65
N GLU A 163 3.11 -24.82 1.82
CA GLU A 163 4.25 -25.71 2.02
C GLU A 163 3.92 -27.14 1.58
N THR A 164 2.78 -27.67 2.01
CA THR A 164 2.32 -29.02 1.67
C THR A 164 2.17 -29.21 0.16
N LYS A 165 1.61 -28.21 -0.55
CA LYS A 165 1.38 -28.28 -2.00
C LYS A 165 2.63 -28.03 -2.83
N THR A 166 3.47 -27.05 -2.43
CA THR A 166 4.63 -26.61 -3.23
C THR A 166 5.95 -27.26 -2.80
N LYS A 167 6.03 -27.76 -1.57
CA LYS A 167 7.27 -28.27 -0.94
C LYS A 167 8.41 -27.25 -0.92
N LYS A 168 8.09 -25.95 -1.00
CA LYS A 168 9.01 -24.82 -0.95
C LYS A 168 8.73 -24.00 0.31
N ASN A 169 9.67 -23.13 0.67
CA ASN A 169 9.45 -22.18 1.76
C ASN A 169 8.24 -21.26 1.40
N PRO A 170 7.15 -21.28 2.19
CA PRO A 170 5.95 -20.50 1.88
C PRO A 170 6.19 -19.00 1.86
N ILE A 171 7.21 -18.52 2.59
CA ILE A 171 7.58 -17.11 2.56
C ILE A 171 8.13 -16.73 1.18
N GLN A 172 8.96 -17.61 0.56
CA GLN A 172 9.46 -17.35 -0.80
C GLN A 172 8.32 -17.33 -1.81
N VAL A 173 7.43 -18.33 -1.77
CA VAL A 173 6.28 -18.40 -2.67
C VAL A 173 5.39 -17.15 -2.52
N PHE A 174 5.24 -16.66 -1.29
CA PHE A 174 4.48 -15.44 -1.04
C PHE A 174 5.17 -14.18 -1.62
N ILE A 175 6.50 -14.08 -1.52
CA ILE A 175 7.25 -12.97 -2.11
C ILE A 175 7.16 -12.99 -3.65
N ASP A 176 7.28 -14.16 -4.24
CA ASP A 176 7.13 -14.35 -5.70
C ASP A 176 5.71 -13.93 -6.14
N ALA A 177 4.69 -14.32 -5.38
CA ALA A 177 3.31 -13.90 -5.62
C ALA A 177 3.13 -12.38 -5.53
N LEU A 178 3.80 -11.71 -4.58
CA LEU A 178 3.77 -10.25 -4.46
C LEU A 178 4.46 -9.57 -5.63
N SER A 179 5.62 -10.06 -6.05
CA SER A 179 6.36 -9.51 -7.20
C SER A 179 5.51 -9.58 -8.48
N ASN A 180 4.87 -10.73 -8.71
CA ASN A 180 4.01 -10.94 -9.87
C ASN A 180 2.71 -10.11 -9.83
N ALA A 181 2.16 -9.85 -8.64
CA ALA A 181 0.89 -9.12 -8.47
C ALA A 181 1.05 -7.61 -8.29
N THR A 182 2.30 -7.08 -8.25
CA THR A 182 2.54 -5.66 -8.04
C THR A 182 2.40 -4.90 -9.35
N PRO A 183 1.48 -3.90 -9.45
CA PRO A 183 1.36 -3.07 -10.62
C PRO A 183 2.47 -2.02 -10.66
N HIS A 184 3.07 -1.82 -11.84
CA HIS A 184 4.09 -0.80 -12.08
C HIS A 184 3.50 0.50 -12.62
N GLU A 185 2.40 0.44 -13.36
CA GLU A 185 1.73 1.57 -13.97
C GLU A 185 0.28 1.68 -13.48
N ASP A 186 -0.22 2.90 -13.38
CA ASP A 186 -1.61 3.19 -13.00
C ASP A 186 -2.09 4.43 -13.77
N VAL A 187 -3.39 4.67 -13.78
CA VAL A 187 -4.00 5.82 -14.44
C VAL A 187 -4.45 6.86 -13.43
N THR A 188 -4.06 8.10 -13.66
CA THR A 188 -4.57 9.24 -12.91
C THR A 188 -5.39 10.16 -13.81
N ARG A 189 -6.33 10.89 -13.21
CA ARG A 189 -7.14 11.89 -13.92
C ARG A 189 -6.61 13.27 -13.62
N VAL A 190 -6.16 13.96 -14.66
CA VAL A 190 -5.69 15.34 -14.61
C VAL A 190 -6.74 16.24 -15.24
N LYS A 191 -7.17 17.28 -14.54
CA LYS A 191 -8.09 18.29 -15.07
C LYS A 191 -7.30 19.43 -15.68
N ARG A 192 -7.55 19.71 -16.96
CA ARG A 192 -7.01 20.88 -17.68
C ARG A 192 -8.16 21.59 -18.39
N GLY A 193 -8.34 22.89 -18.16
CA GLY A 193 -9.40 23.68 -18.81
C GLY A 193 -10.82 23.13 -18.57
N GLY A 194 -11.11 22.55 -17.38
CA GLY A 194 -12.42 21.96 -17.06
C GLY A 194 -12.62 20.52 -17.57
N VAL A 195 -11.80 20.04 -18.50
CA VAL A 195 -11.86 18.67 -19.05
C VAL A 195 -10.93 17.74 -18.28
N ALA A 196 -11.41 16.52 -17.95
CA ALA A 196 -10.62 15.51 -17.26
C ALA A 196 -9.99 14.53 -18.26
N TYR A 197 -8.66 14.49 -18.29
CA TYR A 197 -7.88 13.56 -19.10
C TYR A 197 -7.33 12.43 -18.22
N SER A 198 -7.35 11.21 -18.75
CA SER A 198 -6.68 10.06 -18.14
C SER A 198 -5.23 10.04 -18.63
N VAL A 199 -4.28 10.00 -17.69
CA VAL A 199 -2.84 9.97 -18.00
C VAL A 199 -2.21 8.80 -17.27
N ALA A 200 -1.39 8.02 -17.97
CA ALA A 200 -0.60 6.95 -17.38
C ALA A 200 0.51 7.54 -16.50
N VAL A 201 0.70 6.95 -15.33
CA VAL A 201 1.73 7.36 -14.36
C VAL A 201 2.37 6.12 -13.73
N ASP A 202 3.66 6.23 -13.39
CA ASP A 202 4.37 5.18 -12.68
C ASP A 202 3.86 5.07 -11.23
N VAL A 203 3.72 3.85 -10.76
CA VAL A 203 3.28 3.57 -9.39
C VAL A 203 4.48 3.52 -8.46
N SER A 204 4.41 4.25 -7.34
CA SER A 204 5.45 4.11 -6.33
C SER A 204 5.45 2.67 -5.79
N PRO A 205 6.64 2.05 -5.57
CA PRO A 205 6.74 0.65 -5.14
C PRO A 205 5.98 0.35 -3.85
N MET A 206 5.91 1.32 -2.93
CA MET A 206 5.13 1.18 -1.70
C MET A 206 3.62 1.08 -1.96
N LYS A 207 3.09 1.85 -2.93
CA LYS A 207 1.68 1.79 -3.34
C LYS A 207 1.42 0.48 -4.06
N GLY A 208 2.31 0.07 -4.97
CA GLY A 208 2.21 -1.20 -5.69
C GLY A 208 2.14 -2.39 -4.74
N LEU A 209 3.05 -2.45 -3.76
CA LEU A 209 3.06 -3.48 -2.74
C LEU A 209 1.79 -3.47 -1.87
N ASP A 210 1.26 -2.29 -1.53
CA ASP A 210 -0.01 -2.18 -0.80
C ASP A 210 -1.22 -2.64 -1.62
N GLU A 211 -1.21 -2.42 -2.93
CA GLU A 211 -2.26 -2.90 -3.86
C GLU A 211 -2.18 -4.41 -4.07
N SER A 212 -0.99 -5.00 -4.27
CA SER A 212 -0.82 -6.45 -4.40
C SER A 212 -1.30 -7.19 -3.15
N LEU A 213 -0.86 -6.77 -1.96
CA LEU A 213 -1.33 -7.30 -0.69
C LEU A 213 -2.86 -7.21 -0.52
N LYS A 214 -3.44 -6.08 -0.94
CA LYS A 214 -4.90 -5.88 -0.90
C LYS A 214 -5.62 -6.83 -1.86
N ASN A 215 -5.10 -7.00 -3.08
CA ASN A 215 -5.72 -7.83 -4.09
C ASN A 215 -5.67 -9.32 -3.69
N ILE A 216 -4.53 -9.81 -3.18
CA ILE A 216 -4.40 -11.17 -2.65
C ILE A 216 -5.38 -11.40 -1.48
N ALA A 217 -5.45 -10.47 -0.52
CA ALA A 217 -6.36 -10.61 0.61
C ALA A 217 -7.84 -10.59 0.20
N LEU A 218 -8.20 -9.77 -0.80
CA LEU A 218 -9.56 -9.71 -1.34
C LEU A 218 -9.91 -10.95 -2.13
N ALA A 219 -8.97 -11.52 -2.88
CA ALA A 219 -9.15 -12.75 -3.64
C ALA A 219 -9.39 -13.94 -2.70
N GLY A 220 -8.54 -14.10 -1.68
CA GLY A 220 -8.72 -15.14 -0.67
C GLY A 220 -10.09 -15.06 0.02
N PHE A 221 -10.51 -13.85 0.41
CA PHE A 221 -11.84 -13.66 0.97
C PHE A 221 -12.96 -13.93 -0.05
N GLY A 222 -12.85 -13.42 -1.28
CA GLY A 222 -13.87 -13.60 -2.32
C GLY A 222 -14.07 -15.08 -2.73
N ASN A 223 -13.00 -15.86 -2.68
CA ASN A 223 -13.02 -17.27 -3.02
C ASN A 223 -13.54 -18.15 -1.88
N SER A 224 -13.45 -17.71 -0.63
CA SER A 224 -14.00 -18.42 0.54
C SER A 224 -15.44 -18.04 0.89
N PHE A 225 -15.85 -16.82 0.52
CA PHE A 225 -17.15 -16.30 0.95
C PHE A 225 -18.32 -17.11 0.40
N ASN A 226 -19.16 -17.61 1.31
CA ASN A 226 -20.35 -18.44 1.00
C ASN A 226 -20.03 -19.70 0.17
N LYS A 227 -18.83 -20.28 0.38
CA LYS A 227 -18.40 -21.54 -0.24
C LYS A 227 -17.96 -22.54 0.83
N LYS A 228 -17.76 -23.79 0.42
CA LYS A 228 -17.25 -24.86 1.31
C LYS A 228 -15.75 -24.71 1.62
N THR A 229 -15.01 -23.97 0.78
CA THR A 229 -13.57 -23.73 0.95
C THR A 229 -13.31 -22.80 2.14
N THR A 230 -12.34 -23.14 2.96
CA THR A 230 -11.92 -22.30 4.09
C THR A 230 -11.18 -21.05 3.60
N ALA A 231 -11.12 -20.02 4.44
CA ALA A 231 -10.37 -18.80 4.10
C ALA A 231 -8.86 -19.07 3.91
N ALA A 232 -8.31 -20.02 4.67
CA ALA A 232 -6.93 -20.44 4.56
C ALA A 232 -6.64 -21.16 3.23
N GLU A 233 -7.49 -22.09 2.83
CA GLU A 233 -7.39 -22.78 1.54
C GLU A 233 -7.46 -21.82 0.36
N ALA A 234 -8.45 -20.91 0.38
CA ALA A 234 -8.64 -19.94 -0.68
C ALA A 234 -7.46 -18.95 -0.79
N LEU A 235 -6.88 -18.54 0.35
CA LEU A 235 -5.69 -17.71 0.38
C LEU A 235 -4.46 -18.45 -0.14
N ALA A 236 -4.28 -19.72 0.25
CA ALA A 236 -3.18 -20.55 -0.22
C ALA A 236 -3.23 -20.77 -1.74
N GLU A 237 -4.40 -21.07 -2.28
CA GLU A 237 -4.59 -21.20 -3.73
C GLU A 237 -4.27 -19.92 -4.48
N GLU A 238 -4.71 -18.77 -3.97
CA GLU A 238 -4.40 -17.48 -4.59
C GLU A 238 -2.89 -17.20 -4.56
N ILE A 239 -2.20 -17.46 -3.44
CA ILE A 239 -0.75 -17.27 -3.33
C ILE A 239 -0.01 -18.19 -4.33
N ILE A 240 -0.39 -19.45 -4.45
CA ILE A 240 0.25 -20.40 -5.36
C ILE A 240 0.04 -19.98 -6.82
N THR A 241 -1.18 -19.63 -7.21
CA THR A 241 -1.50 -19.22 -8.58
C THR A 241 -0.86 -17.87 -8.93
N ALA A 242 -0.78 -16.94 -7.99
CA ALA A 242 -0.09 -15.67 -8.19
C ALA A 242 1.44 -15.86 -8.30
N ALA A 243 2.04 -16.75 -7.50
CA ALA A 243 3.47 -17.06 -7.60
C ALA A 243 3.82 -17.70 -8.95
N ALA A 244 2.93 -18.53 -9.49
CA ALA A 244 3.09 -19.10 -10.84
C ALA A 244 2.78 -18.10 -11.97
N ASN A 245 2.38 -16.85 -11.63
CA ASN A 245 1.93 -15.85 -12.60
C ASN A 245 0.80 -16.35 -13.52
N ASP A 246 -0.09 -17.20 -12.95
CA ASP A 246 -1.21 -17.76 -13.70
C ASP A 246 -2.35 -16.73 -13.82
N ALA A 247 -2.92 -16.63 -15.01
CA ALA A 247 -4.10 -15.80 -15.29
C ALA A 247 -5.36 -16.21 -14.48
N LYS A 248 -5.35 -17.32 -13.75
CA LYS A 248 -6.42 -17.69 -12.82
C LYS A 248 -6.43 -16.82 -11.57
N SER A 249 -5.26 -16.32 -11.13
CA SER A 249 -5.16 -15.45 -9.97
C SER A 249 -5.94 -14.15 -10.18
N MET A 250 -6.73 -13.78 -9.18
CA MET A 250 -7.44 -12.50 -9.16
C MET A 250 -6.49 -11.31 -9.01
N ALA A 251 -5.39 -11.49 -8.27
CA ALA A 251 -4.40 -10.45 -8.03
C ALA A 251 -3.64 -10.11 -9.32
N VAL A 252 -3.20 -11.14 -10.07
CA VAL A 252 -2.53 -10.97 -11.37
C VAL A 252 -3.50 -10.35 -12.39
N LYS A 253 -4.72 -10.87 -12.53
CA LYS A 253 -5.74 -10.26 -13.40
C LYS A 253 -5.94 -8.78 -13.12
N ARG A 254 -5.96 -8.40 -11.86
CA ARG A 254 -6.19 -7.01 -11.48
C ARG A 254 -4.99 -6.13 -11.83
N LYS A 255 -3.77 -6.64 -11.70
CA LYS A 255 -2.56 -5.97 -12.19
C LYS A 255 -2.66 -5.73 -13.69
N ASP A 256 -2.88 -6.80 -14.45
CA ASP A 256 -2.92 -6.75 -15.92
C ASP A 256 -4.02 -5.81 -16.43
N GLU A 257 -5.18 -5.78 -15.75
CA GLU A 257 -6.26 -4.85 -16.07
C GLU A 257 -5.83 -3.39 -15.89
N VAL A 258 -5.17 -3.07 -14.77
CA VAL A 258 -4.71 -1.71 -14.48
C VAL A 258 -3.63 -1.26 -15.46
N GLU A 259 -2.63 -2.12 -15.71
CA GLU A 259 -1.56 -1.83 -16.66
C GLU A 259 -2.06 -1.73 -18.12
N ARG A 260 -3.06 -2.54 -18.50
CA ARG A 260 -3.69 -2.44 -19.82
C ARG A 260 -4.40 -1.10 -20.00
N ILE A 261 -5.12 -0.63 -18.97
CA ILE A 261 -5.77 0.68 -19.00
C ILE A 261 -4.72 1.80 -19.04
N ALA A 262 -3.60 1.65 -18.33
CA ALA A 262 -2.51 2.61 -18.33
C ALA A 262 -1.88 2.71 -19.73
N LYS A 263 -1.61 1.58 -20.39
CA LYS A 263 -1.11 1.55 -21.78
C LYS A 263 -2.04 2.26 -22.78
N SER A 264 -3.35 2.16 -22.61
CA SER A 264 -4.32 2.84 -23.48
C SER A 264 -4.46 4.35 -23.18
N SER A 265 -3.90 4.84 -22.08
CA SER A 265 -3.96 6.25 -21.65
C SER A 265 -2.67 7.03 -21.90
N ARG A 266 -1.70 6.42 -22.54
CA ARG A 266 -0.42 7.05 -22.95
C ARG A 266 -0.60 8.00 -24.11
#